data_09b9bb265137516241b0a314f2f1c1d0
#
_entry.id   09b9bb265137516241b0a314f2f1c1d0
#
_cell.length_a   1.000
_cell.length_b   1.000
_cell.length_c   1.000
_cell.angle_alpha   90.00
_cell.angle_beta   90.00
_cell.angle_gamma   90.00
#
_symmetry.space_group_name_H-M   'P 1'
#
loop_
_entity.id
_entity.type
_entity.pdbx_description
1 polymer ?
#
loop_
_entity_poly.entity_id
_entity_poly.type
_entity_poly.pdbx_seq_one_letter_code
_entity_poly.pdbx_strand_id
1 'polypeptide(L)'
;LGLAVPVVQVVASGRLLKLGVLVKAPDALERLAQIDTIVFDKTGTLTLGEPKLTNVDTIAPDDLVLAAALATRSNHPLARAVSAAADGVSLPTLTNITETPGFGVEGEQDGETLRLGSRIWTDAEGPAASGPELWLRRGTNAPVQFTFADLLREDAKAVVNHLSKTYDVVLLSGDQKPVAKSVAEELGITNWAAEQTPADKIAKIDTMTKAGKTVLMVGDGLNDAPALKAAHVSMSPASAADISQTAADFVFQGTHLGAVADTLSTATRSRSLVFQNFGLAIGYNFIAVPLAVMGFVTPLVAAVAMSSSSLIVTLNALRLGLKSGTTPWTR
;
A
#
# COMPACT_ATOMS: atom_id res chain seq x y z
N LEU A 1 8.69 -35.28 -6.50
CA LEU A 1 7.88 -34.26 -7.22
C LEU A 1 6.88 -33.56 -6.30
N GLY A 2 6.17 -34.28 -5.41
CA GLY A 2 5.13 -33.69 -4.56
C GLY A 2 5.58 -32.57 -3.62
N LEU A 3 6.85 -32.52 -3.22
CA LEU A 3 7.41 -31.46 -2.36
C LEU A 3 8.00 -30.27 -3.13
N ALA A 4 8.11 -30.33 -4.44
CA ALA A 4 8.82 -29.32 -5.25
C ALA A 4 8.22 -27.92 -5.10
N VAL A 5 6.89 -27.78 -5.07
CA VAL A 5 6.16 -26.51 -4.93
C VAL A 5 5.91 -26.17 -3.45
N PRO A 6 5.31 -27.06 -2.63
CA PRO A 6 4.91 -26.71 -1.26
C PRO A 6 6.06 -26.21 -0.39
N VAL A 7 7.23 -26.82 -0.47
CA VAL A 7 8.39 -26.42 0.35
C VAL A 7 8.85 -24.99 -0.03
N VAL A 8 8.88 -24.66 -1.32
CA VAL A 8 9.23 -23.30 -1.78
C VAL A 8 8.21 -22.29 -1.30
N GLN A 9 6.91 -22.60 -1.38
CA GLN A 9 5.83 -21.72 -0.90
C GLN A 9 5.91 -21.44 0.59
N VAL A 10 6.16 -22.50 1.41
CA VAL A 10 6.32 -22.34 2.86
C VAL A 10 7.52 -21.44 3.20
N VAL A 11 8.67 -21.67 2.56
CA VAL A 11 9.88 -20.86 2.79
C VAL A 11 9.64 -19.40 2.33
N ALA A 12 8.98 -19.21 1.19
CA ALA A 12 8.66 -17.89 0.66
C ALA A 12 7.71 -17.11 1.59
N SER A 13 6.63 -17.75 2.03
CA SER A 13 5.65 -17.14 2.96
C SER A 13 6.30 -16.82 4.32
N GLY A 14 7.14 -17.73 4.84
CA GLY A 14 7.90 -17.48 6.07
C GLY A 14 8.91 -16.34 5.94
N ARG A 15 9.53 -16.16 4.76
CA ARG A 15 10.40 -15.01 4.46
C ARG A 15 9.59 -13.72 4.41
N LEU A 16 8.48 -13.70 3.69
CA LEU A 16 7.61 -12.53 3.57
C LEU A 16 7.02 -12.10 4.91
N LEU A 17 6.63 -13.05 5.76
CA LEU A 17 6.16 -12.77 7.11
C LEU A 17 7.23 -12.04 7.94
N LYS A 18 8.50 -12.44 7.84
CA LYS A 18 9.63 -11.75 8.50
C LYS A 18 9.86 -10.33 7.96
N LEU A 19 9.45 -10.05 6.72
CA LEU A 19 9.48 -8.71 6.11
C LEU A 19 8.19 -7.92 6.36
N GLY A 20 7.29 -8.42 7.23
CA GLY A 20 6.04 -7.77 7.54
C GLY A 20 4.96 -7.93 6.47
N VAL A 21 5.08 -8.93 5.59
CA VAL A 21 4.08 -9.22 4.55
C VAL A 21 3.38 -10.54 4.83
N LEU A 22 2.07 -10.48 5.00
CA LEU A 22 1.20 -11.65 5.17
C LEU A 22 0.68 -12.12 3.81
N VAL A 23 0.91 -13.38 3.47
CA VAL A 23 0.33 -14.05 2.30
C VAL A 23 -0.98 -14.69 2.73
N LYS A 24 -2.11 -14.30 2.11
CA LYS A 24 -3.44 -14.77 2.48
C LYS A 24 -3.96 -15.85 1.52
N ALA A 25 -3.68 -15.72 0.23
CA ALA A 25 -4.10 -16.69 -0.76
C ALA A 25 -2.96 -17.69 -1.06
N PRO A 26 -3.22 -19.00 -1.05
CA PRO A 26 -2.17 -20.02 -1.23
C PRO A 26 -1.44 -19.93 -2.57
N ASP A 27 -2.13 -19.52 -3.64
CA ASP A 27 -1.63 -19.40 -5.02
C ASP A 27 -1.11 -18.00 -5.37
N ALA A 28 -1.21 -17.06 -4.43
CA ALA A 28 -0.89 -15.64 -4.68
C ALA A 28 0.55 -15.42 -5.16
N LEU A 29 1.52 -16.15 -4.57
CA LEU A 29 2.94 -16.04 -4.96
C LEU A 29 3.18 -16.51 -6.41
N GLU A 30 2.46 -17.53 -6.84
CA GLU A 30 2.57 -18.06 -8.21
C GLU A 30 1.97 -17.09 -9.22
N ARG A 31 0.78 -16.55 -8.92
CA ARG A 31 0.13 -15.50 -9.74
C ARG A 31 0.98 -14.23 -9.78
N LEU A 32 1.53 -13.81 -8.65
CA LEU A 32 2.37 -12.61 -8.54
C LEU A 32 3.64 -12.71 -9.39
N ALA A 33 4.22 -13.90 -9.53
CA ALA A 33 5.40 -14.11 -10.37
C ALA A 33 5.13 -14.00 -11.87
N GLN A 34 3.88 -13.79 -12.28
CA GLN A 34 3.45 -13.70 -13.69
C GLN A 34 3.02 -12.30 -14.10
N ILE A 35 2.95 -11.35 -13.16
CA ILE A 35 2.49 -10.00 -13.47
C ILE A 35 3.46 -9.25 -14.39
N ASP A 36 2.91 -8.36 -15.19
CA ASP A 36 3.64 -7.42 -16.06
C ASP A 36 3.28 -5.96 -15.78
N THR A 37 2.15 -5.72 -15.11
CA THR A 37 1.61 -4.39 -14.84
C THR A 37 1.28 -4.23 -13.36
N ILE A 38 1.68 -3.09 -12.79
CA ILE A 38 1.38 -2.71 -11.40
C ILE A 38 0.51 -1.46 -11.41
N VAL A 39 -0.66 -1.55 -10.84
CA VAL A 39 -1.58 -0.44 -10.65
C VAL A 39 -1.52 -0.01 -9.20
N PHE A 40 -1.15 1.24 -8.96
CA PHE A 40 -1.20 1.86 -7.64
C PHE A 40 -2.41 2.77 -7.50
N ASP A 41 -3.11 2.64 -6.39
CA ASP A 41 -3.93 3.74 -5.90
C ASP A 41 -3.03 4.81 -5.26
N LYS A 42 -3.52 6.05 -5.16
CA LYS A 42 -2.76 7.13 -4.53
C LYS A 42 -2.88 7.10 -3.00
N THR A 43 -4.11 7.31 -2.51
CA THR A 43 -4.38 7.62 -1.10
C THR A 43 -4.15 6.40 -0.21
N GLY A 44 -3.37 6.56 0.88
CA GLY A 44 -3.04 5.47 1.81
C GLY A 44 -2.14 4.38 1.22
N THR A 45 -1.84 4.43 -0.08
CA THR A 45 -0.99 3.46 -0.78
C THR A 45 0.36 4.07 -1.16
N LEU A 46 0.41 4.98 -2.12
CA LEU A 46 1.60 5.78 -2.43
C LEU A 46 1.84 6.87 -1.38
N THR A 47 0.78 7.33 -0.76
CA THR A 47 0.77 8.25 0.37
C THR A 47 0.53 7.51 1.69
N LEU A 48 0.68 8.21 2.80
CA LEU A 48 0.46 7.64 4.13
C LEU A 48 -1.04 7.52 4.49
N GLY A 49 -1.92 8.23 3.75
CA GLY A 49 -3.35 8.34 4.08
C GLY A 49 -3.61 9.25 5.30
N GLU A 50 -2.59 9.96 5.75
CA GLU A 50 -2.63 10.89 6.86
C GLU A 50 -2.36 12.30 6.34
N PRO A 51 -3.40 13.14 6.20
CA PRO A 51 -3.20 14.52 5.77
C PRO A 51 -2.34 15.28 6.77
N LYS A 52 -1.39 16.08 6.27
CA LYS A 52 -0.59 17.01 7.08
C LYS A 52 -0.87 18.44 6.67
N LEU A 53 -0.82 19.34 7.64
CA LEU A 53 -0.94 20.77 7.42
C LEU A 53 0.28 21.27 6.64
N THR A 54 0.06 21.96 5.50
CA THR A 54 1.12 22.37 4.58
C THR A 54 1.51 23.83 4.69
N ASN A 55 0.63 24.67 5.27
CA ASN A 55 0.85 26.11 5.37
C ASN A 55 1.04 26.59 6.82
N VAL A 56 1.57 25.74 7.70
CA VAL A 56 1.77 26.06 9.13
C VAL A 56 2.58 27.34 9.33
N ASP A 57 3.60 27.58 8.50
CA ASP A 57 4.48 28.76 8.60
C ASP A 57 3.78 30.10 8.25
N THR A 58 2.63 30.03 7.58
CA THR A 58 1.85 31.22 7.19
C THR A 58 0.68 31.52 8.13
N ILE A 59 0.39 30.60 9.07
CA ILE A 59 -0.69 30.75 10.04
C ILE A 59 -0.13 31.43 11.29
N ALA A 60 -0.86 32.43 11.80
CA ALA A 60 -0.48 33.04 13.07
C ALA A 60 -0.51 31.99 14.21
N PRO A 61 0.48 31.99 15.11
CA PRO A 61 0.55 31.01 16.20
C PRO A 61 -0.74 30.93 17.04
N ASP A 62 -1.36 32.08 17.32
CA ASP A 62 -2.61 32.13 18.07
C ASP A 62 -3.77 31.45 17.34
N ASP A 63 -3.86 31.61 16.01
CA ASP A 63 -4.90 30.98 15.20
C ASP A 63 -4.69 29.46 15.11
N LEU A 64 -3.44 29.01 15.02
CA LEU A 64 -3.12 27.57 15.05
C LEU A 64 -3.52 26.96 16.40
N VAL A 65 -3.24 27.63 17.52
CA VAL A 65 -3.57 27.16 18.86
C VAL A 65 -5.08 27.09 19.07
N LEU A 66 -5.83 28.09 18.60
CA LEU A 66 -7.30 28.10 18.67
C LEU A 66 -7.93 27.02 17.80
N ALA A 67 -7.43 26.87 16.57
CA ALA A 67 -7.88 25.80 15.66
C ALA A 67 -7.61 24.43 16.28
N ALA A 68 -6.43 24.21 16.87
CA ALA A 68 -6.08 22.99 17.54
C ALA A 68 -6.98 22.68 18.73
N ALA A 69 -7.33 23.70 19.54
CA ALA A 69 -8.24 23.55 20.68
C ALA A 69 -9.64 23.05 20.24
N LEU A 70 -10.19 23.61 19.15
CA LEU A 70 -11.43 23.10 18.52
C LEU A 70 -11.24 21.68 17.97
N ALA A 71 -10.15 21.46 17.25
CA ALA A 71 -9.85 20.22 16.55
C ALA A 71 -9.74 19.00 17.49
N THR A 72 -9.35 19.18 18.76
CA THR A 72 -9.29 18.09 19.77
C THR A 72 -10.64 17.41 20.00
N ARG A 73 -11.74 18.02 19.60
CA ARG A 73 -13.11 17.51 19.80
C ARG A 73 -13.67 16.80 18.56
N SER A 74 -12.88 16.70 17.49
CA SER A 74 -13.29 16.02 16.26
C SER A 74 -12.36 14.86 15.94
N ASN A 75 -12.94 13.75 15.48
CA ASN A 75 -12.20 12.60 14.95
C ASN A 75 -11.89 12.73 13.46
N HIS A 76 -12.27 13.84 12.83
CA HIS A 76 -12.02 14.06 11.40
C HIS A 76 -10.51 14.09 11.10
N PRO A 77 -10.01 13.44 10.03
CA PRO A 77 -8.58 13.38 9.72
C PRO A 77 -7.89 14.74 9.64
N LEU A 78 -8.55 15.75 9.05
CA LEU A 78 -8.02 17.11 8.95
C LEU A 78 -7.95 17.79 10.33
N ALA A 79 -8.92 17.56 11.21
CA ALA A 79 -8.88 18.09 12.58
C ALA A 79 -7.70 17.47 13.36
N ARG A 80 -7.49 16.16 13.25
CA ARG A 80 -6.33 15.50 13.85
C ARG A 80 -5.00 16.07 13.34
N ALA A 81 -4.92 16.41 12.04
CA ALA A 81 -3.74 17.04 11.47
C ALA A 81 -3.47 18.44 12.04
N VAL A 82 -4.52 19.24 12.29
CA VAL A 82 -4.41 20.55 12.98
C VAL A 82 -3.94 20.36 14.42
N SER A 83 -4.53 19.42 15.15
CA SER A 83 -4.11 19.12 16.54
C SER A 83 -2.65 18.67 16.60
N ALA A 84 -2.21 17.81 15.68
CA ALA A 84 -0.82 17.36 15.61
C ALA A 84 0.16 18.48 15.26
N ALA A 85 -0.24 19.47 14.46
CA ALA A 85 0.60 20.62 14.13
C ALA A 85 0.84 21.57 15.32
N ALA A 86 0.01 21.51 16.37
CA ALA A 86 0.15 22.26 17.61
C ALA A 86 0.63 21.39 18.79
N ASP A 87 1.24 20.21 18.51
CA ASP A 87 1.71 19.31 19.57
C ASP A 87 2.75 20.00 20.46
N GLY A 88 2.65 19.76 21.77
CA GLY A 88 3.53 20.39 22.77
C GLY A 88 3.15 21.83 23.15
N VAL A 89 2.10 22.43 22.55
CA VAL A 89 1.63 23.77 22.88
C VAL A 89 0.47 23.68 23.87
N SER A 90 0.43 24.59 24.87
CA SER A 90 -0.69 24.69 25.81
C SER A 90 -1.92 25.23 25.10
N LEU A 91 -2.99 24.44 25.04
CA LEU A 91 -4.24 24.82 24.39
C LEU A 91 -5.16 25.58 25.36
N PRO A 92 -5.85 26.61 24.88
CA PRO A 92 -6.83 27.36 25.71
C PRO A 92 -8.05 26.48 26.00
N THR A 93 -8.71 26.78 27.11
CA THR A 93 -10.00 26.17 27.46
C THR A 93 -11.11 26.83 26.66
N LEU A 94 -11.83 26.05 25.87
CA LEU A 94 -13.01 26.50 25.15
C LEU A 94 -14.28 26.01 25.85
N THR A 95 -15.35 26.77 25.72
CA THR A 95 -16.70 26.43 26.23
C THR A 95 -17.66 26.18 25.07
N ASN A 96 -18.81 25.58 25.37
CA ASN A 96 -19.90 25.33 24.40
C ASN A 96 -19.47 24.66 23.09
N ILE A 97 -18.52 23.70 23.16
CA ILE A 97 -17.98 23.07 21.98
C ILE A 97 -19.01 22.09 21.42
N THR A 98 -19.34 22.25 20.12
CA THR A 98 -20.28 21.40 19.37
C THR A 98 -19.70 21.05 18.03
N GLU A 99 -19.73 19.75 17.65
CA GLU A 99 -19.39 19.27 16.30
C GLU A 99 -20.67 19.12 15.47
N THR A 100 -20.70 19.77 14.31
CA THR A 100 -21.79 19.65 13.34
C THR A 100 -21.29 18.80 12.16
N PRO A 101 -21.80 17.55 11.99
CA PRO A 101 -21.35 16.66 10.93
C PRO A 101 -21.46 17.30 9.53
N GLY A 102 -20.38 17.20 8.75
CA GLY A 102 -20.29 17.79 7.41
C GLY A 102 -19.96 19.28 7.36
N PHE A 103 -19.95 19.97 8.49
CA PHE A 103 -19.64 21.40 8.57
C PHE A 103 -18.34 21.67 9.34
N GLY A 104 -18.22 21.24 10.60
CA GLY A 104 -17.04 21.46 11.42
C GLY A 104 -17.32 21.50 12.91
N VAL A 105 -16.43 22.14 13.66
CA VAL A 105 -16.49 22.32 15.12
C VAL A 105 -16.64 23.78 15.47
N GLU A 106 -17.60 24.11 16.34
CA GLU A 106 -17.82 25.44 16.91
C GLU A 106 -17.56 25.42 18.41
N GLY A 107 -17.08 26.51 18.96
CA GLY A 107 -16.88 26.70 20.39
C GLY A 107 -16.76 28.18 20.73
N GLU A 108 -16.61 28.49 22.01
CA GLU A 108 -16.51 29.87 22.50
C GLU A 108 -15.27 30.07 23.38
N GLN A 109 -14.61 31.22 23.20
CA GLN A 109 -13.55 31.70 24.06
C GLN A 109 -13.81 33.17 24.40
N ASP A 110 -13.85 33.50 25.68
CA ASP A 110 -14.01 34.89 26.21
C ASP A 110 -15.23 35.60 25.59
N GLY A 111 -16.30 34.87 25.27
CA GLY A 111 -17.52 35.40 24.67
C GLY A 111 -17.46 35.55 23.13
N GLU A 112 -16.34 35.18 22.50
CA GLU A 112 -16.19 35.17 21.06
C GLU A 112 -16.46 33.76 20.50
N THR A 113 -17.31 33.66 19.46
CA THR A 113 -17.58 32.39 18.78
C THR A 113 -16.44 32.04 17.80
N LEU A 114 -15.97 30.81 17.90
CA LEU A 114 -14.93 30.23 17.04
C LEU A 114 -15.52 29.10 16.21
N ARG A 115 -15.21 29.03 14.91
CA ARG A 115 -15.61 27.96 14.00
C ARG A 115 -14.41 27.42 13.24
N LEU A 116 -14.20 26.09 13.30
CA LEU A 116 -13.23 25.40 12.47
C LEU A 116 -13.96 24.40 11.55
N GLY A 117 -13.95 24.64 10.25
CA GLY A 117 -14.73 23.76 9.37
C GLY A 117 -14.66 24.11 7.89
N SER A 118 -15.72 23.75 7.18
CA SER A 118 -15.83 23.96 5.74
C SER A 118 -15.89 25.45 5.38
N ARG A 119 -15.45 25.78 4.18
CA ARG A 119 -15.47 27.13 3.63
C ARG A 119 -16.84 27.82 3.75
N ILE A 120 -17.91 27.07 3.40
CA ILE A 120 -19.28 27.61 3.43
C ILE A 120 -19.70 27.94 4.86
N TRP A 121 -19.36 27.11 5.82
CA TRP A 121 -19.76 27.29 7.23
C TRP A 121 -19.01 28.40 7.94
N THR A 122 -17.80 28.70 7.45
CA THR A 122 -16.98 29.80 7.99
C THR A 122 -17.11 31.08 7.18
N ASP A 123 -18.02 31.14 6.19
CA ASP A 123 -18.19 32.26 5.24
C ASP A 123 -16.85 32.73 4.64
N ALA A 124 -15.98 31.77 4.30
CA ALA A 124 -14.68 32.09 3.77
C ALA A 124 -14.75 32.36 2.26
N GLU A 125 -14.17 33.49 1.85
CA GLU A 125 -14.03 33.91 0.46
C GLU A 125 -12.60 33.70 -0.04
N GLY A 126 -12.40 33.61 -1.35
CA GLY A 126 -11.08 33.48 -1.97
C GLY A 126 -10.95 32.23 -2.87
N PRO A 127 -9.79 32.00 -3.47
CA PRO A 127 -9.56 30.83 -4.32
C PRO A 127 -9.62 29.54 -3.52
N ALA A 128 -10.19 28.49 -4.11
CA ALA A 128 -10.16 27.17 -3.53
C ALA A 128 -8.72 26.64 -3.50
N ALA A 129 -8.36 25.93 -2.42
CA ALA A 129 -7.10 25.20 -2.38
C ALA A 129 -7.10 24.09 -3.45
N SER A 130 -5.93 23.70 -3.91
CA SER A 130 -5.77 22.55 -4.83
C SER A 130 -5.97 21.19 -4.13
N GLY A 131 -6.16 21.19 -2.81
CA GLY A 131 -6.33 19.99 -1.96
C GLY A 131 -7.34 20.22 -0.83
N PRO A 132 -7.40 19.29 0.14
CA PRO A 132 -8.25 19.43 1.32
C PRO A 132 -7.95 20.71 2.09
N GLU A 133 -8.98 21.36 2.60
CA GLU A 133 -8.86 22.60 3.38
C GLU A 133 -9.83 22.62 4.55
N LEU A 134 -9.44 23.34 5.60
CA LEU A 134 -10.30 23.81 6.69
C LEU A 134 -10.10 25.31 6.85
N TRP A 135 -11.08 25.96 7.45
CA TRP A 135 -11.05 27.40 7.72
C TRP A 135 -11.38 27.64 9.19
N LEU A 136 -10.60 28.50 9.84
CA LEU A 136 -10.90 29.02 11.17
C LEU A 136 -11.51 30.42 11.05
N ARG A 137 -12.69 30.61 11.61
CA ARG A 137 -13.31 31.91 11.80
C ARG A 137 -13.36 32.28 13.27
N ARG A 138 -12.96 33.52 13.61
CA ARG A 138 -13.03 34.10 14.94
C ARG A 138 -14.02 35.26 14.90
N GLY A 139 -15.17 35.10 15.54
CA GLY A 139 -16.21 36.12 15.55
C GLY A 139 -16.49 36.67 14.14
N THR A 140 -16.21 37.99 13.96
CA THR A 140 -16.39 38.69 12.68
C THR A 140 -15.10 38.86 11.88
N ASN A 141 -13.96 38.33 12.36
CA ASN A 141 -12.68 38.47 11.70
C ASN A 141 -12.65 37.69 10.35
N ALA A 142 -11.71 38.06 9.48
CA ALA A 142 -11.49 37.31 8.24
C ALA A 142 -11.08 35.86 8.55
N PRO A 143 -11.67 34.86 7.88
CA PRO A 143 -11.31 33.47 8.10
C PRO A 143 -9.87 33.15 7.68
N VAL A 144 -9.22 32.27 8.46
CA VAL A 144 -7.85 31.79 8.19
C VAL A 144 -7.90 30.42 7.56
N GLN A 145 -7.21 30.26 6.43
CA GLN A 145 -7.16 29.01 5.67
C GLN A 145 -6.08 28.05 6.21
N PHE A 146 -6.46 26.80 6.36
CA PHE A 146 -5.60 25.66 6.66
C PHE A 146 -5.62 24.74 5.46
N THR A 147 -4.47 24.52 4.82
CA THR A 147 -4.34 23.66 3.65
C THR A 147 -3.61 22.37 4.00
N PHE A 148 -4.05 21.27 3.42
CA PHE A 148 -3.52 19.95 3.73
C PHE A 148 -3.06 19.23 2.47
N ALA A 149 -2.04 18.39 2.63
CA ALA A 149 -1.64 17.40 1.64
C ALA A 149 -1.44 16.05 2.30
N ASP A 150 -1.75 15.01 1.56
CA ASP A 150 -1.41 13.64 1.94
C ASP A 150 0.01 13.36 1.44
N LEU A 151 0.93 13.14 2.38
CA LEU A 151 2.35 13.00 2.07
C LEU A 151 2.64 11.67 1.40
N LEU A 152 3.47 11.71 0.37
CA LEU A 152 4.04 10.51 -0.22
C LEU A 152 4.87 9.74 0.83
N ARG A 153 4.86 8.41 0.74
CA ARG A 153 5.78 7.58 1.52
C ARG A 153 7.22 7.93 1.13
N GLU A 154 8.12 7.97 2.10
CA GLU A 154 9.52 8.39 1.90
C GLU A 154 10.23 7.59 0.81
N ASP A 155 9.91 6.30 0.70
CA ASP A 155 10.51 5.39 -0.27
C ASP A 155 9.73 5.27 -1.59
N ALA A 156 8.56 5.91 -1.73
CA ALA A 156 7.65 5.75 -2.88
C ALA A 156 8.37 6.00 -4.21
N LYS A 157 9.10 7.12 -4.32
CA LYS A 157 9.84 7.46 -5.55
C LYS A 157 10.90 6.43 -5.91
N ALA A 158 11.67 5.96 -4.92
CA ALA A 158 12.72 4.97 -5.13
C ALA A 158 12.14 3.62 -5.56
N VAL A 159 11.05 3.20 -4.90
CA VAL A 159 10.35 1.94 -5.21
C VAL A 159 9.71 1.99 -6.59
N VAL A 160 8.96 3.04 -6.92
CA VAL A 160 8.34 3.21 -8.25
C VAL A 160 9.40 3.20 -9.34
N ASN A 161 10.49 3.96 -9.20
CA ASN A 161 11.60 3.97 -10.16
C ASN A 161 12.27 2.60 -10.31
N HIS A 162 12.35 1.80 -9.25
CA HIS A 162 12.86 0.44 -9.33
C HIS A 162 11.91 -0.48 -10.10
N LEU A 163 10.64 -0.43 -9.77
CA LEU A 163 9.61 -1.27 -10.37
C LEU A 163 9.37 -0.94 -11.85
N SER A 164 9.42 0.32 -12.23
CA SER A 164 9.25 0.78 -13.62
C SER A 164 10.33 0.29 -14.60
N LYS A 165 11.45 -0.26 -14.09
CA LYS A 165 12.46 -0.90 -14.95
C LYS A 165 12.02 -2.25 -15.51
N THR A 166 11.04 -2.89 -14.88
CA THR A 166 10.63 -4.26 -15.21
C THR A 166 9.14 -4.36 -15.51
N TYR A 167 8.33 -3.50 -14.89
CA TYR A 167 6.87 -3.54 -14.93
C TYR A 167 6.30 -2.25 -15.51
N ASP A 168 5.16 -2.33 -16.17
CA ASP A 168 4.36 -1.17 -16.52
C ASP A 168 3.69 -0.62 -15.23
N VAL A 169 4.05 0.59 -14.81
CA VAL A 169 3.47 1.20 -13.61
C VAL A 169 2.39 2.19 -13.99
N VAL A 170 1.22 2.05 -13.35
CA VAL A 170 0.03 2.86 -13.59
C VAL A 170 -0.45 3.46 -12.28
N LEU A 171 -0.81 4.75 -12.27
CA LEU A 171 -1.46 5.42 -11.15
C LEU A 171 -2.95 5.60 -11.46
N LEU A 172 -3.83 5.09 -10.59
CA LEU A 172 -5.26 5.39 -10.63
C LEU A 172 -5.65 6.14 -9.36
N SER A 173 -6.19 7.36 -9.51
CA SER A 173 -6.57 8.20 -8.38
C SER A 173 -7.99 8.75 -8.52
N GLY A 174 -8.72 8.80 -7.40
CA GLY A 174 -10.01 9.51 -7.32
C GLY A 174 -9.86 11.03 -7.22
N ASP A 175 -8.64 11.54 -7.02
CA ASP A 175 -8.40 12.98 -6.87
C ASP A 175 -8.58 13.75 -8.18
N GLN A 176 -8.68 15.07 -8.03
CA GLN A 176 -8.70 16.00 -9.14
C GLN A 176 -7.42 15.90 -9.98
N LYS A 177 -7.57 16.16 -11.27
CA LYS A 177 -6.49 16.04 -12.27
C LYS A 177 -5.18 16.74 -11.90
N PRO A 178 -5.17 17.99 -11.36
CA PRO A 178 -3.92 18.66 -10.96
C PRO A 178 -3.15 17.92 -9.87
N VAL A 179 -3.87 17.35 -8.87
CA VAL A 179 -3.27 16.62 -7.76
C VAL A 179 -2.67 15.29 -8.23
N ALA A 180 -3.44 14.50 -8.98
CA ALA A 180 -2.98 13.24 -9.53
C ALA A 180 -1.79 13.43 -10.48
N LYS A 181 -1.80 14.49 -11.29
CA LYS A 181 -0.71 14.86 -12.19
C LYS A 181 0.58 15.17 -11.41
N SER A 182 0.49 16.01 -10.38
CA SER A 182 1.64 16.38 -9.55
C SER A 182 2.31 15.16 -8.93
N VAL A 183 1.52 14.22 -8.38
CA VAL A 183 2.03 12.96 -7.81
C VAL A 183 2.66 12.08 -8.88
N ALA A 184 2.03 11.94 -10.05
CA ALA A 184 2.58 11.16 -11.15
C ALA A 184 3.92 11.72 -11.64
N GLU A 185 4.03 13.04 -11.81
CA GLU A 185 5.27 13.71 -12.20
C GLU A 185 6.38 13.55 -11.15
N GLU A 186 6.06 13.70 -9.86
CA GLU A 186 7.01 13.54 -8.77
C GLU A 186 7.57 12.12 -8.70
N LEU A 187 6.72 11.12 -8.93
CA LEU A 187 7.11 9.70 -8.91
C LEU A 187 7.67 9.20 -10.25
N GLY A 188 7.57 9.99 -11.32
CA GLY A 188 7.99 9.58 -12.66
C GLY A 188 7.05 8.57 -13.35
N ILE A 189 5.76 8.54 -12.95
CA ILE A 189 4.74 7.67 -13.55
C ILE A 189 4.15 8.36 -14.77
N THR A 190 4.35 7.77 -15.94
CA THR A 190 3.86 8.32 -17.22
C THR A 190 2.41 7.93 -17.52
N ASN A 191 1.96 6.77 -17.03
CA ASN A 191 0.60 6.28 -17.24
C ASN A 191 -0.24 6.50 -15.96
N TRP A 192 -1.15 7.48 -16.02
CA TRP A 192 -1.98 7.82 -14.87
C TRP A 192 -3.38 8.27 -15.28
N ALA A 193 -4.34 8.11 -14.36
CA ALA A 193 -5.70 8.62 -14.51
C ALA A 193 -6.19 9.21 -13.19
N ALA A 194 -6.84 10.37 -13.31
CA ALA A 194 -7.47 11.11 -12.21
C ALA A 194 -8.99 10.93 -12.22
N GLU A 195 -9.64 11.39 -11.16
CA GLU A 195 -11.11 11.45 -11.03
C GLU A 195 -11.77 10.08 -11.24
N GLN A 196 -11.07 9.01 -10.84
CA GLN A 196 -11.54 7.65 -11.04
C GLN A 196 -12.47 7.23 -9.92
N THR A 197 -13.71 6.93 -10.27
CA THR A 197 -14.64 6.23 -9.38
C THR A 197 -14.20 4.78 -9.15
N PRO A 198 -14.71 4.08 -8.13
CA PRO A 198 -14.45 2.64 -7.96
C PRO A 198 -14.82 1.82 -9.20
N ALA A 199 -15.91 2.17 -9.88
CA ALA A 199 -16.33 1.50 -11.12
C ALA A 199 -15.34 1.74 -12.27
N ASP A 200 -14.80 2.96 -12.39
CA ASP A 200 -13.81 3.30 -13.42
C ASP A 200 -12.50 2.53 -13.19
N LYS A 201 -12.06 2.39 -11.94
CA LYS A 201 -10.87 1.58 -11.58
C LYS A 201 -11.04 0.13 -12.03
N ILE A 202 -12.20 -0.48 -11.73
CA ILE A 202 -12.52 -1.85 -12.17
C ILE A 202 -12.50 -1.93 -13.70
N ALA A 203 -13.20 -1.03 -14.40
CA ALA A 203 -13.26 -1.02 -15.85
C ALA A 203 -11.86 -0.88 -16.51
N LYS A 204 -10.97 -0.11 -15.91
CA LYS A 204 -9.57 0.01 -16.37
C LYS A 204 -8.78 -1.28 -16.17
N ILE A 205 -8.89 -1.91 -15.00
CA ILE A 205 -8.24 -3.21 -14.72
C ILE A 205 -8.76 -4.27 -15.70
N ASP A 206 -10.07 -4.35 -15.93
CA ASP A 206 -10.68 -5.25 -16.89
C ASP A 206 -10.19 -5.01 -18.33
N THR A 207 -10.04 -3.74 -18.71
CA THR A 207 -9.52 -3.37 -20.04
C THR A 207 -8.09 -3.83 -20.22
N MET A 208 -7.24 -3.63 -19.20
CA MET A 208 -5.86 -4.13 -19.21
C MET A 208 -5.80 -5.66 -19.29
N THR A 209 -6.64 -6.34 -18.51
CA THR A 209 -6.73 -7.81 -18.51
C THR A 209 -7.20 -8.35 -19.87
N LYS A 210 -8.20 -7.72 -20.50
CA LYS A 210 -8.66 -8.08 -21.86
C LYS A 210 -7.59 -7.81 -22.92
N ALA A 211 -6.69 -6.87 -22.68
CA ALA A 211 -5.52 -6.63 -23.54
C ALA A 211 -4.37 -7.62 -23.29
N GLY A 212 -4.57 -8.64 -22.45
CA GLY A 212 -3.58 -9.67 -22.15
C GLY A 212 -2.58 -9.29 -21.04
N LYS A 213 -2.82 -8.19 -20.31
CA LYS A 213 -1.97 -7.78 -19.18
C LYS A 213 -2.32 -8.57 -17.91
N THR A 214 -1.29 -8.90 -17.14
CA THR A 214 -1.43 -9.51 -15.82
C THR A 214 -1.17 -8.45 -14.75
N VAL A 215 -2.25 -8.04 -14.04
CA VAL A 215 -2.27 -6.85 -13.20
C VAL A 215 -2.12 -7.19 -11.72
N LEU A 216 -1.15 -6.54 -11.04
CA LEU A 216 -1.13 -6.37 -9.59
C LEU A 216 -1.80 -5.04 -9.25
N MET A 217 -2.87 -5.06 -8.44
CA MET A 217 -3.46 -3.87 -7.84
C MET A 217 -2.94 -3.68 -6.42
N VAL A 218 -2.43 -2.49 -6.13
CA VAL A 218 -2.03 -2.08 -4.77
C VAL A 218 -2.92 -0.92 -4.34
N GLY A 219 -3.70 -1.11 -3.29
CA GLY A 219 -4.69 -0.13 -2.82
C GLY A 219 -5.07 -0.32 -1.36
N ASP A 220 -5.56 0.76 -0.69
CA ASP A 220 -5.91 0.74 0.74
C ASP A 220 -7.38 1.08 1.03
N GLY A 221 -8.07 1.74 0.11
CA GLY A 221 -9.38 2.31 0.36
C GLY A 221 -10.52 1.31 0.46
N LEU A 222 -11.54 1.64 1.26
CA LEU A 222 -12.85 0.95 1.24
C LEU A 222 -13.41 0.86 -0.19
N ASN A 223 -13.15 1.88 -0.99
CA ASN A 223 -13.57 1.99 -2.37
C ASN A 223 -12.77 1.09 -3.33
N ASP A 224 -11.59 0.63 -2.92
CA ASP A 224 -10.70 -0.16 -3.76
C ASP A 224 -10.89 -1.67 -3.61
N ALA A 225 -11.62 -2.14 -2.59
CA ALA A 225 -11.87 -3.57 -2.39
C ALA A 225 -12.44 -4.29 -3.62
N PRO A 226 -13.36 -3.70 -4.40
CA PRO A 226 -13.81 -4.31 -5.66
C PRO A 226 -12.71 -4.32 -6.74
N ALA A 227 -11.88 -3.28 -6.83
CA ALA A 227 -10.76 -3.21 -7.76
C ALA A 227 -9.65 -4.21 -7.41
N LEU A 228 -9.35 -4.39 -6.10
CA LEU A 228 -8.43 -5.42 -5.60
C LEU A 228 -8.88 -6.82 -6.02
N LYS A 229 -10.18 -7.11 -5.95
CA LYS A 229 -10.76 -8.41 -6.39
C LYS A 229 -10.77 -8.59 -7.90
N ALA A 230 -10.88 -7.52 -8.67
CA ALA A 230 -10.88 -7.57 -10.13
C ALA A 230 -9.48 -7.79 -10.72
N ALA A 231 -8.44 -7.46 -9.97
CA ALA A 231 -7.06 -7.63 -10.39
C ALA A 231 -6.63 -9.11 -10.38
N HIS A 232 -5.60 -9.42 -11.14
CA HIS A 232 -5.01 -10.76 -11.18
C HIS A 232 -4.38 -11.15 -9.84
N VAL A 233 -3.75 -10.19 -9.19
CA VAL A 233 -3.22 -10.26 -7.82
C VAL A 233 -3.45 -8.92 -7.13
N SER A 234 -3.63 -8.96 -5.81
CA SER A 234 -3.90 -7.76 -5.03
C SER A 234 -3.04 -7.67 -3.77
N MET A 235 -2.67 -6.43 -3.41
CA MET A 235 -1.88 -6.13 -2.23
C MET A 235 -2.42 -4.89 -1.52
N SER A 236 -2.50 -4.93 -0.18
CA SER A 236 -3.04 -3.84 0.62
C SER A 236 -2.15 -3.57 1.85
N PRO A 237 -1.95 -2.30 2.26
CA PRO A 237 -1.30 -2.00 3.52
C PRO A 237 -2.17 -2.43 4.71
N ALA A 238 -1.54 -2.76 5.84
CA ALA A 238 -2.25 -3.12 7.07
C ALA A 238 -3.00 -1.94 7.73
N SER A 239 -2.70 -0.72 7.33
CA SER A 239 -3.45 0.50 7.69
C SER A 239 -4.77 0.65 6.92
N ALA A 240 -4.97 -0.16 5.87
CA ALA A 240 -6.19 -0.14 5.07
C ALA A 240 -7.43 -0.55 5.86
N ALA A 241 -8.60 -0.20 5.34
CA ALA A 241 -9.85 -0.65 5.90
C ALA A 241 -9.97 -2.20 5.89
N ASP A 242 -10.63 -2.78 6.89
CA ASP A 242 -10.77 -4.23 7.07
C ASP A 242 -11.29 -4.95 5.82
N ILE A 243 -12.19 -4.30 5.06
CA ILE A 243 -12.74 -4.84 3.81
C ILE A 243 -11.65 -4.96 2.74
N SER A 244 -10.78 -3.96 2.61
CA SER A 244 -9.68 -3.97 1.64
C SER A 244 -8.62 -5.00 2.02
N GLN A 245 -8.25 -5.07 3.31
CA GLN A 245 -7.37 -6.12 3.79
C GLN A 245 -7.97 -7.51 3.53
N THR A 246 -9.29 -7.68 3.74
CA THR A 246 -9.97 -8.96 3.50
C THR A 246 -9.99 -9.33 2.02
N ALA A 247 -10.09 -8.35 1.13
CA ALA A 247 -10.12 -8.55 -0.32
C ALA A 247 -8.74 -8.88 -0.92
N ALA A 248 -7.64 -8.46 -0.26
CA ALA A 248 -6.30 -8.55 -0.80
C ALA A 248 -5.68 -9.96 -0.62
N ASP A 249 -4.87 -10.39 -1.60
CA ASP A 249 -4.07 -11.60 -1.54
C ASP A 249 -2.86 -11.47 -0.61
N PHE A 250 -2.30 -10.25 -0.53
CA PHE A 250 -1.20 -9.89 0.36
C PHE A 250 -1.56 -8.68 1.20
N VAL A 251 -1.12 -8.70 2.47
CA VAL A 251 -1.21 -7.54 3.36
C VAL A 251 0.19 -7.21 3.89
N PHE A 252 0.64 -5.98 3.73
CA PHE A 252 1.95 -5.54 4.23
C PHE A 252 1.82 -4.53 5.36
N GLN A 253 2.73 -4.62 6.32
CA GLN A 253 2.81 -3.75 7.49
C GLN A 253 3.82 -2.62 7.28
N GLY A 254 3.65 -1.53 8.04
CA GLY A 254 4.58 -0.41 8.07
C GLY A 254 4.29 0.70 7.07
N THR A 255 5.18 1.69 7.10
CA THR A 255 5.05 2.94 6.32
C THR A 255 5.79 2.89 4.98
N HIS A 256 6.52 1.81 4.70
CA HIS A 256 7.37 1.69 3.50
C HIS A 256 6.68 0.91 2.39
N LEU A 257 6.73 1.46 1.18
CA LEU A 257 6.24 0.81 -0.05
C LEU A 257 7.18 -0.32 -0.53
N GLY A 258 8.41 -0.36 -0.03
CA GLY A 258 9.41 -1.38 -0.34
C GLY A 258 8.93 -2.80 -0.18
N ALA A 259 7.96 -3.04 0.71
CA ALA A 259 7.30 -4.32 0.88
C ALA A 259 6.72 -4.88 -0.43
N VAL A 260 6.24 -4.02 -1.34
CA VAL A 260 5.74 -4.43 -2.67
C VAL A 260 6.88 -4.99 -3.52
N ALA A 261 8.00 -4.28 -3.60
CA ALA A 261 9.18 -4.71 -4.36
C ALA A 261 9.80 -6.01 -3.81
N ASP A 262 9.83 -6.14 -2.48
CA ASP A 262 10.33 -7.35 -1.80
C ASP A 262 9.44 -8.56 -2.07
N THR A 263 8.12 -8.36 -2.09
CA THR A 263 7.16 -9.41 -2.39
C THR A 263 7.30 -9.90 -3.82
N LEU A 264 7.41 -8.98 -4.79
CA LEU A 264 7.65 -9.29 -6.20
C LEU A 264 8.97 -10.04 -6.43
N SER A 265 10.05 -9.56 -5.80
CA SER A 265 11.36 -10.24 -5.85
C SER A 265 11.28 -11.66 -5.27
N THR A 266 10.57 -11.83 -4.16
CA THR A 266 10.40 -13.14 -3.52
C THR A 266 9.56 -14.06 -4.40
N ALA A 267 8.48 -13.60 -5.01
CA ALA A 267 7.64 -14.38 -5.92
C ALA A 267 8.42 -14.86 -7.17
N THR A 268 9.16 -13.96 -7.81
CA THR A 268 9.97 -14.29 -8.99
C THR A 268 11.06 -15.33 -8.67
N ARG A 269 11.73 -15.17 -7.52
CA ARG A 269 12.74 -16.14 -7.05
C ARG A 269 12.10 -17.49 -6.70
N SER A 270 10.94 -17.48 -6.05
CA SER A 270 10.18 -18.69 -5.72
C SER A 270 9.85 -19.49 -6.97
N ARG A 271 9.35 -18.83 -8.02
CA ARG A 271 9.08 -19.44 -9.33
C ARG A 271 10.33 -20.11 -9.91
N SER A 272 11.47 -19.40 -9.89
CA SER A 272 12.74 -19.96 -10.36
C SER A 272 13.15 -21.21 -9.59
N LEU A 273 13.02 -21.22 -8.26
CA LEU A 273 13.35 -22.38 -7.42
C LEU A 273 12.39 -23.55 -7.64
N VAL A 274 11.11 -23.29 -7.88
CA VAL A 274 10.13 -24.32 -8.27
C VAL A 274 10.54 -24.99 -9.56
N PHE A 275 10.91 -24.23 -10.61
CA PHE A 275 11.39 -24.81 -11.87
C PHE A 275 12.69 -25.60 -11.70
N GLN A 276 13.63 -25.12 -10.87
CA GLN A 276 14.84 -25.86 -10.53
C GLN A 276 14.51 -27.19 -9.85
N ASN A 277 13.57 -27.19 -8.89
CA ASN A 277 13.14 -28.40 -8.20
C ASN A 277 12.46 -29.40 -9.15
N PHE A 278 11.66 -28.92 -10.09
CA PHE A 278 11.10 -29.76 -11.16
C PHE A 278 12.21 -30.35 -12.04
N GLY A 279 13.18 -29.56 -12.46
CA GLY A 279 14.33 -30.03 -13.24
C GLY A 279 15.13 -31.10 -12.50
N LEU A 280 15.41 -30.91 -11.21
CA LEU A 280 16.08 -31.88 -10.35
C LEU A 280 15.26 -33.20 -10.24
N ALA A 281 13.95 -33.09 -10.04
CA ALA A 281 13.08 -34.25 -9.91
C ALA A 281 12.94 -35.03 -11.23
N ILE A 282 12.82 -34.33 -12.35
CA ILE A 282 12.79 -34.96 -13.68
C ILE A 282 14.14 -35.66 -13.98
N GLY A 283 15.26 -34.99 -13.76
CA GLY A 283 16.60 -35.55 -13.96
C GLY A 283 16.84 -36.79 -13.08
N TYR A 284 16.43 -36.73 -11.82
CA TYR A 284 16.48 -37.89 -10.91
C TYR A 284 15.66 -39.07 -11.46
N ASN A 285 14.42 -38.84 -11.87
CA ASN A 285 13.56 -39.90 -12.39
C ASN A 285 14.08 -40.47 -13.72
N PHE A 286 14.66 -39.61 -14.59
CA PHE A 286 15.25 -40.02 -15.85
C PHE A 286 16.41 -41.02 -15.68
N ILE A 287 17.13 -40.96 -14.55
CA ILE A 287 18.20 -41.90 -14.22
C ILE A 287 17.67 -43.11 -13.41
N ALA A 288 16.86 -42.82 -12.36
CA ALA A 288 16.45 -43.84 -11.42
C ALA A 288 15.48 -44.88 -12.01
N VAL A 289 14.54 -44.43 -12.86
CA VAL A 289 13.53 -45.33 -13.43
C VAL A 289 14.13 -46.40 -14.37
N PRO A 290 15.01 -46.08 -15.34
CA PRO A 290 15.68 -47.08 -16.16
C PRO A 290 16.51 -48.08 -15.33
N LEU A 291 17.25 -47.61 -14.33
CA LEU A 291 18.03 -48.46 -13.44
C LEU A 291 17.15 -49.42 -12.65
N ALA A 292 15.99 -48.96 -12.20
CA ALA A 292 15.02 -49.81 -11.52
C ALA A 292 14.41 -50.89 -12.46
N VAL A 293 14.05 -50.50 -13.66
CA VAL A 293 13.50 -51.42 -14.69
C VAL A 293 14.53 -52.51 -15.07
N MET A 294 15.80 -52.15 -15.13
CA MET A 294 16.90 -53.10 -15.42
C MET A 294 17.25 -54.00 -14.22
N GLY A 295 16.58 -53.85 -13.07
CA GLY A 295 16.79 -54.68 -11.87
C GLY A 295 18.00 -54.29 -11.03
N PHE A 296 18.66 -53.18 -11.27
CA PHE A 296 19.84 -52.73 -10.51
C PHE A 296 19.49 -52.05 -9.15
N VAL A 297 18.21 -51.82 -8.87
CA VAL A 297 17.77 -51.08 -7.70
C VAL A 297 17.21 -52.04 -6.65
N THR A 298 17.92 -52.18 -5.49
CA THR A 298 17.40 -52.86 -4.33
C THR A 298 16.47 -51.92 -3.51
N PRO A 299 15.57 -52.46 -2.65
CA PRO A 299 14.72 -51.65 -1.79
C PRO A 299 15.49 -50.60 -0.95
N LEU A 300 16.66 -50.97 -0.46
CA LEU A 300 17.51 -50.04 0.33
C LEU A 300 18.04 -48.90 -0.54
N VAL A 301 18.54 -49.23 -1.74
CA VAL A 301 19.02 -48.18 -2.68
C VAL A 301 17.89 -47.26 -3.07
N ALA A 302 16.67 -47.77 -3.33
CA ALA A 302 15.50 -46.93 -3.62
C ALA A 302 15.15 -45.99 -2.46
N ALA A 303 15.14 -46.48 -1.20
CA ALA A 303 14.84 -45.68 -0.05
C ALA A 303 15.86 -44.53 0.18
N VAL A 304 17.16 -44.84 0.04
CA VAL A 304 18.22 -43.82 0.17
C VAL A 304 18.11 -42.78 -0.95
N ALA A 305 17.88 -43.21 -2.20
CA ALA A 305 17.75 -42.32 -3.33
C ALA A 305 16.55 -41.42 -3.24
N MET A 306 15.37 -41.90 -2.79
CA MET A 306 14.17 -41.08 -2.54
C MET A 306 14.40 -40.06 -1.44
N SER A 307 15.01 -40.47 -0.30
CA SER A 307 15.30 -39.57 0.80
C SER A 307 16.28 -38.46 0.39
N SER A 308 17.33 -38.83 -0.36
CA SER A 308 18.32 -37.87 -0.88
C SER A 308 17.68 -36.85 -1.84
N SER A 309 16.80 -37.30 -2.74
CA SER A 309 16.07 -36.42 -3.66
C SER A 309 15.21 -35.42 -2.90
N SER A 310 14.47 -35.86 -1.89
CA SER A 310 13.64 -35.00 -1.05
C SER A 310 14.48 -33.96 -0.27
N LEU A 311 15.64 -34.39 0.25
CA LEU A 311 16.57 -33.49 0.95
C LEU A 311 17.14 -32.42 0.01
N ILE A 312 17.56 -32.79 -1.19
CA ILE A 312 18.10 -31.85 -2.20
C ILE A 312 17.06 -30.79 -2.56
N VAL A 313 15.81 -31.18 -2.83
CA VAL A 313 14.71 -30.26 -3.14
C VAL A 313 14.44 -29.31 -1.98
N THR A 314 14.46 -29.82 -0.75
CA THR A 314 14.27 -28.98 0.46
C THR A 314 15.43 -28.01 0.66
N LEU A 315 16.67 -28.47 0.55
CA LEU A 315 17.84 -27.60 0.67
C LEU A 315 17.89 -26.53 -0.43
N ASN A 316 17.47 -26.86 -1.64
CA ASN A 316 17.36 -25.87 -2.71
C ASN A 316 16.31 -24.78 -2.39
N ALA A 317 15.16 -25.15 -1.84
CA ALA A 317 14.12 -24.20 -1.43
C ALA A 317 14.61 -23.28 -0.28
N LEU A 318 15.37 -23.81 0.68
CA LEU A 318 15.92 -23.03 1.80
C LEU A 318 16.88 -21.92 1.34
N ARG A 319 17.46 -22.00 0.15
CA ARG A 319 18.28 -20.91 -0.42
C ARG A 319 17.51 -19.59 -0.58
N LEU A 320 16.19 -19.65 -0.65
CA LEU A 320 15.34 -18.43 -0.65
C LEU A 320 15.45 -17.66 0.66
N GLY A 321 15.55 -18.38 1.80
CA GLY A 321 15.69 -17.77 3.14
C GLY A 321 17.09 -17.25 3.45
N LEU A 322 18.14 -17.81 2.83
CA LEU A 322 19.54 -17.50 3.14
C LEU A 322 20.05 -16.19 2.50
N LYS A 323 19.48 -15.76 1.38
CA LYS A 323 19.84 -14.48 0.73
C LYS A 323 18.99 -13.34 1.29
N SER A 324 19.29 -12.91 2.51
CA SER A 324 18.88 -11.62 3.09
C SER A 324 19.85 -10.54 2.60
N GLY A 325 19.74 -10.15 1.34
CA GLY A 325 20.29 -8.86 0.93
C GLY A 325 19.38 -7.79 1.56
N THR A 326 19.96 -6.88 2.34
CA THR A 326 19.26 -5.64 2.74
C THR A 326 18.78 -4.96 1.48
N THR A 327 17.48 -4.88 1.31
CA THR A 327 16.89 -4.12 0.22
C THR A 327 17.16 -2.64 0.43
N PRO A 328 17.36 -1.83 -0.64
CA PRO A 328 17.72 -0.41 -0.51
C PRO A 328 16.71 0.43 0.29
N TRP A 329 15.51 -0.08 0.53
CA TRP A 329 14.39 0.57 1.24
C TRP A 329 14.26 0.19 2.73
N THR A 330 15.10 -0.67 3.27
CA THR A 330 15.08 -1.10 4.68
C THR A 330 16.07 -0.36 5.57
N ARG A 331 16.43 0.88 5.24
CA ARG A 331 17.30 1.72 6.09
C ARG A 331 16.56 2.94 6.61
#